data_8214b6642cb0045264422431bb347f41
#
_entry.id   8214b6642cb0045264422431bb347f41
#
_cell.length_a   1.000
_cell.length_b   1.000
_cell.length_c   1.000
_cell.angle_alpha   90.00
_cell.angle_beta   90.00
_cell.angle_gamma   90.00
#
_symmetry.space_group_name_H-M   'P 1'
#
loop_
_entity.id
_entity.type
_entity.pdbx_description
1 polymer ?
#
loop_
_entity_poly.entity_id
_entity_poly.type
_entity_poly.pdbx_seq_one_letter_code
_entity_poly.pdbx_strand_id
1 'polypeptide(L)'
;MANAQQYFDVLKIDHLESLGQKFDSSNARIPLSETSIDLTIPIRSPALKKNGAVLLSGLFAEHNRVRLFPGAPLTNFYSVMGKVGIVKKHGAHWTGTYLLLPKLNSDFQSIGKHDFQMGAFALLKHEKSPGLNYKFGIYANTDLFGVFIVPMFGFYILKNKLEINANLPLNLDINYQLTPNLKAGARYSGFTKTYQLHTLLPTYIEKATNEGGAYIQVKLGVSQLQFFAGTSFLRHFRTYAIGDKATLAFPLYKLGNDRTQLNPEFGNGLILKSSLIIRMPTK
;
A
#
# COMPACT_ATOMS: atom_id res chain seq x y z
N MET A 1 23.13 8.51 -19.75
CA MET A 1 21.94 9.04 -19.04
C MET A 1 21.57 8.04 -17.95
N ALA A 2 21.95 8.31 -16.71
CA ALA A 2 21.61 7.45 -15.58
C ALA A 2 20.15 7.76 -15.18
N ASN A 3 19.22 6.84 -15.44
CA ASN A 3 17.87 6.95 -14.92
C ASN A 3 17.92 6.73 -13.41
N ALA A 4 17.44 7.67 -12.62
CA ALA A 4 17.48 7.63 -11.17
C ALA A 4 16.72 6.45 -10.54
N GLN A 5 15.73 5.88 -11.20
CA GLN A 5 15.12 4.60 -10.84
C GLN A 5 15.28 3.67 -12.04
N GLN A 6 16.10 2.65 -11.88
CA GLN A 6 16.53 1.79 -13.00
C GLN A 6 15.55 0.66 -13.33
N TYR A 7 14.46 0.52 -12.56
CA TYR A 7 13.52 -0.59 -12.69
C TYR A 7 12.08 -0.19 -12.37
N PHE A 8 11.17 -1.04 -12.80
CA PHE A 8 9.73 -0.94 -12.57
C PHE A 8 9.20 -2.33 -12.19
N ASP A 9 8.49 -2.42 -11.08
CA ASP A 9 7.86 -3.66 -10.63
C ASP A 9 6.56 -3.85 -11.41
N VAL A 10 6.53 -4.87 -12.27
CA VAL A 10 5.37 -5.20 -13.11
C VAL A 10 4.37 -6.04 -12.34
N LEU A 11 4.86 -7.03 -11.60
CA LEU A 11 4.03 -7.91 -10.77
C LEU A 11 4.68 -8.03 -9.40
N LYS A 12 3.86 -7.93 -8.36
CA LYS A 12 4.25 -8.24 -7.00
C LYS A 12 3.16 -9.10 -6.35
N ILE A 13 3.55 -10.23 -5.78
CA ILE A 13 2.69 -11.10 -4.99
C ILE A 13 3.26 -11.13 -3.58
N ASP A 14 2.44 -10.74 -2.61
CA ASP A 14 2.80 -10.75 -1.20
C ASP A 14 1.94 -11.74 -0.43
N HIS A 15 2.54 -12.45 0.50
CA HIS A 15 1.84 -13.20 1.53
C HIS A 15 2.42 -12.85 2.90
N LEU A 16 1.53 -12.47 3.83
CA LEU A 16 1.87 -12.05 5.19
C LEU A 16 1.12 -12.92 6.21
N GLU A 17 1.86 -13.36 7.21
CA GLU A 17 1.34 -13.98 8.43
C GLU A 17 1.72 -13.13 9.65
N SER A 18 0.76 -12.87 10.53
CA SER A 18 1.01 -12.22 11.81
C SER A 18 1.17 -13.27 12.91
N LEU A 19 2.29 -13.18 13.64
CA LEU A 19 2.64 -14.08 14.71
C LEU A 19 2.47 -13.39 16.07
N GLY A 20 1.67 -14.01 16.94
CA GLY A 20 1.58 -13.59 18.35
C GLY A 20 0.80 -12.30 18.60
N GLN A 21 0.11 -11.72 17.61
CA GLN A 21 -0.79 -10.59 17.84
C GLN A 21 -1.93 -10.99 18.77
N LYS A 22 -2.33 -10.09 19.66
CA LYS A 22 -3.39 -10.31 20.66
C LYS A 22 -4.32 -9.11 20.68
N PHE A 23 -5.51 -9.28 21.25
CA PHE A 23 -6.35 -8.14 21.64
C PHE A 23 -5.76 -7.47 22.88
N ASP A 24 -5.83 -6.16 22.98
CA ASP A 24 -5.34 -5.45 24.16
C ASP A 24 -6.10 -5.82 25.43
N SER A 25 -7.39 -6.15 25.28
CA SER A 25 -8.28 -6.56 26.38
C SER A 25 -8.16 -8.02 26.81
N SER A 26 -7.38 -8.87 26.09
CA SER A 26 -7.28 -10.30 26.40
C SER A 26 -6.00 -10.92 25.87
N ASN A 27 -5.61 -12.07 26.46
CA ASN A 27 -4.51 -12.88 25.96
C ASN A 27 -4.86 -13.73 24.72
N ALA A 28 -6.08 -13.58 24.17
CA ALA A 28 -6.49 -14.32 22.99
C ALA A 28 -5.67 -13.92 21.77
N ARG A 29 -5.06 -14.90 21.10
CA ARG A 29 -4.31 -14.67 19.86
C ARG A 29 -5.24 -14.32 18.72
N ILE A 30 -4.79 -13.40 17.88
CA ILE A 30 -5.47 -13.00 16.66
C ILE A 30 -4.78 -13.68 15.48
N PRO A 31 -5.36 -14.74 14.89
CA PRO A 31 -4.91 -15.23 13.60
C PRO A 31 -5.16 -14.15 12.54
N LEU A 32 -4.11 -13.80 11.81
CA LEU A 32 -4.18 -12.81 10.73
C LEU A 32 -3.28 -13.24 9.59
N SER A 33 -3.85 -13.37 8.42
CA SER A 33 -3.12 -13.53 7.17
C SER A 33 -3.61 -12.57 6.10
N GLU A 34 -2.69 -12.12 5.26
CA GLU A 34 -2.96 -11.21 4.14
C GLU A 34 -2.25 -11.73 2.90
N THR A 35 -2.96 -11.80 1.78
CA THR A 35 -2.37 -12.13 0.47
C THR A 35 -2.75 -11.05 -0.51
N SER A 36 -1.78 -10.54 -1.27
CA SER A 36 -2.07 -9.54 -2.29
C SER A 36 -1.31 -9.78 -3.59
N ILE A 37 -1.91 -9.32 -4.68
CA ILE A 37 -1.34 -9.32 -6.02
C ILE A 37 -1.42 -7.89 -6.54
N ASP A 38 -0.32 -7.35 -6.96
CA ASP A 38 -0.19 -6.03 -7.59
C ASP A 38 0.38 -6.19 -8.99
N LEU A 39 -0.41 -5.90 -10.01
CA LEU A 39 -0.01 -5.86 -11.41
C LEU A 39 -0.06 -4.41 -11.87
N THR A 40 1.03 -3.92 -12.48
CA THR A 40 1.06 -2.60 -13.12
C THR A 40 1.81 -2.68 -14.44
N ILE A 41 1.17 -2.26 -15.52
CA ILE A 41 1.67 -2.38 -16.88
C ILE A 41 1.84 -0.98 -17.49
N PRO A 42 3.06 -0.56 -17.83
CA PRO A 42 3.30 0.65 -18.60
C PRO A 42 3.01 0.38 -20.08
N ILE A 43 2.00 1.05 -20.62
CA ILE A 43 1.60 0.93 -22.04
C ILE A 43 2.21 2.10 -22.79
N ARG A 44 3.08 1.79 -23.76
CA ARG A 44 3.73 2.78 -24.64
C ARG A 44 3.06 2.76 -26.00
N SER A 45 2.57 3.91 -26.45
CA SER A 45 2.08 4.09 -27.82
C SER A 45 2.86 5.19 -28.52
N PRO A 46 2.97 5.18 -29.87
CA PRO A 46 3.65 6.25 -30.63
C PRO A 46 3.09 7.65 -30.32
N ALA A 47 1.76 7.78 -30.19
CA ALA A 47 1.09 9.05 -29.89
C ALA A 47 1.45 9.59 -28.51
N LEU A 48 1.52 8.73 -27.49
CA LEU A 48 1.91 9.11 -26.12
C LEU A 48 3.41 9.43 -26.03
N LYS A 49 4.25 8.67 -26.73
CA LYS A 49 5.69 8.88 -26.78
C LYS A 49 6.06 10.26 -27.32
N LYS A 50 5.36 10.74 -28.35
CA LYS A 50 5.55 12.08 -28.93
C LYS A 50 5.34 13.18 -27.88
N ASN A 51 4.43 12.97 -26.92
CA ASN A 51 4.11 13.90 -25.85
C ASN A 51 4.88 13.60 -24.56
N GLY A 52 5.88 12.72 -24.56
CA GLY A 52 6.66 12.34 -23.38
C GLY A 52 5.83 11.64 -22.30
N ALA A 53 4.74 10.97 -22.68
CA ALA A 53 3.81 10.31 -21.77
C ALA A 53 3.83 8.77 -21.94
N VAL A 54 3.49 8.07 -20.84
CA VAL A 54 3.29 6.61 -20.79
C VAL A 54 1.97 6.37 -20.05
N LEU A 55 1.07 5.59 -20.62
CA LEU A 55 -0.14 5.16 -19.94
C LEU A 55 0.22 4.08 -18.90
N LEU A 56 -0.33 4.17 -17.72
CA LEU A 56 -0.29 3.13 -16.70
C LEU A 56 -1.66 2.48 -16.59
N SER A 57 -1.67 1.15 -16.66
CA SER A 57 -2.84 0.33 -16.37
C SER A 57 -2.45 -0.78 -15.41
N GLY A 58 -3.36 -1.19 -14.54
CA GLY A 58 -3.05 -2.25 -13.60
C GLY A 58 -4.22 -2.67 -12.75
N LEU A 59 -3.97 -3.69 -11.96
CA LEU A 59 -4.91 -4.27 -11.01
C LEU A 59 -4.18 -4.57 -9.71
N PHE A 60 -4.82 -4.24 -8.60
CA PHE A 60 -4.44 -4.72 -7.28
C PHE A 60 -5.58 -5.54 -6.70
N ALA A 61 -5.27 -6.73 -6.18
CA ALA A 61 -6.21 -7.56 -5.45
C ALA A 61 -5.61 -7.94 -4.10
N GLU A 62 -6.44 -7.97 -3.06
CA GLU A 62 -6.03 -8.31 -1.70
C GLU A 62 -7.11 -9.15 -1.03
N HIS A 63 -6.68 -10.20 -0.34
CA HIS A 63 -7.49 -11.00 0.57
C HIS A 63 -6.94 -10.86 1.99
N ASN A 64 -7.81 -10.57 2.93
CA ASN A 64 -7.51 -10.50 4.35
C ASN A 64 -8.34 -11.53 5.10
N ARG A 65 -7.73 -12.19 6.05
CA ARG A 65 -8.36 -13.14 6.94
C ARG A 65 -7.96 -12.83 8.37
N VAL A 66 -8.91 -12.43 9.20
CA VAL A 66 -8.62 -11.97 10.57
C VAL A 66 -9.76 -12.29 11.52
N ARG A 67 -9.45 -12.51 12.80
CA ARG A 67 -10.45 -12.57 13.87
C ARG A 67 -10.69 -11.18 14.42
N LEU A 68 -11.91 -10.66 14.27
CA LEU A 68 -12.28 -9.30 14.71
C LEU A 68 -12.71 -9.22 16.18
N PHE A 69 -13.21 -10.33 16.75
CA PHE A 69 -13.66 -10.41 18.14
C PHE A 69 -13.11 -11.67 18.80
N PRO A 70 -12.80 -11.64 20.12
CA PRO A 70 -12.43 -12.84 20.87
C PRO A 70 -13.49 -13.94 20.73
N GLY A 71 -13.05 -15.16 20.41
CA GLY A 71 -13.95 -16.31 20.25
C GLY A 71 -14.78 -16.34 18.95
N ALA A 72 -14.84 -15.26 18.18
CA ALA A 72 -15.57 -15.23 16.92
C ALA A 72 -14.86 -16.03 15.80
N PRO A 73 -15.57 -16.47 14.75
CA PRO A 73 -14.96 -17.03 13.57
C PRO A 73 -14.06 -16.04 12.84
N LEU A 74 -13.24 -16.53 11.92
CA LEU A 74 -12.40 -15.69 11.07
C LEU A 74 -13.26 -14.96 10.04
N THR A 75 -13.04 -13.66 9.91
CA THR A 75 -13.68 -12.82 8.89
C THR A 75 -12.76 -12.74 7.68
N ASN A 76 -13.31 -12.97 6.50
CA ASN A 76 -12.64 -12.78 5.21
C ASN A 76 -13.18 -11.52 4.54
N PHE A 77 -12.29 -10.68 4.01
CA PHE A 77 -12.67 -9.52 3.23
C PHE A 77 -11.59 -9.20 2.20
N TYR A 78 -11.98 -8.51 1.15
CA TYR A 78 -11.22 -8.39 -0.08
C TYR A 78 -11.18 -6.95 -0.57
N SER A 79 -10.13 -6.63 -1.31
CA SER A 79 -10.01 -5.39 -2.07
C SER A 79 -9.67 -5.73 -3.51
N VAL A 80 -10.37 -5.13 -4.46
CA VAL A 80 -10.02 -5.13 -5.87
C VAL A 80 -9.94 -3.68 -6.32
N MET A 81 -8.79 -3.27 -6.86
CA MET A 81 -8.55 -1.88 -7.26
C MET A 81 -7.97 -1.84 -8.67
N GLY A 82 -8.66 -1.14 -9.55
CA GLY A 82 -8.13 -0.75 -10.85
C GLY A 82 -7.10 0.39 -10.72
N LYS A 83 -6.13 0.41 -11.60
CA LYS A 83 -5.15 1.49 -11.74
C LYS A 83 -5.19 1.99 -13.18
N VAL A 84 -5.55 3.23 -13.39
CA VAL A 84 -5.56 3.86 -14.71
C VAL A 84 -4.99 5.26 -14.61
N GLY A 85 -4.00 5.57 -15.43
CA GLY A 85 -3.42 6.90 -15.41
C GLY A 85 -2.23 7.07 -16.33
N ILE A 86 -1.48 8.13 -16.10
CA ILE A 86 -0.35 8.50 -16.96
C ILE A 86 0.88 8.86 -16.15
N VAL A 87 2.04 8.56 -16.70
CA VAL A 87 3.32 9.18 -16.34
C VAL A 87 3.68 10.15 -17.46
N LYS A 88 3.91 11.41 -17.12
CA LYS A 88 4.20 12.48 -18.08
C LYS A 88 5.45 13.27 -17.68
N LYS A 89 6.32 13.53 -18.64
CA LYS A 89 7.44 14.47 -18.46
C LYS A 89 6.94 15.91 -18.58
N HIS A 90 7.31 16.75 -17.61
CA HIS A 90 7.02 18.19 -17.56
C HIS A 90 8.34 18.99 -17.70
N GLY A 91 9.08 18.74 -18.76
CA GLY A 91 10.40 19.31 -19.01
C GLY A 91 11.55 18.37 -18.68
N ALA A 92 12.76 18.91 -18.51
CA ALA A 92 13.99 18.13 -18.39
C ALA A 92 14.11 17.37 -17.07
N HIS A 93 13.61 17.94 -15.97
CA HIS A 93 13.83 17.41 -14.61
C HIS A 93 12.57 16.97 -13.89
N TRP A 94 11.38 17.30 -14.41
CA TRP A 94 10.11 17.00 -13.77
C TRP A 94 9.37 15.85 -14.45
N THR A 95 8.87 14.93 -13.65
CA THR A 95 8.00 13.85 -14.11
C THR A 95 6.79 13.77 -13.18
N GLY A 96 5.59 13.81 -13.73
CA GLY A 96 4.33 13.63 -13.01
C GLY A 96 3.79 12.22 -13.21
N THR A 97 3.25 11.63 -12.17
CA THR A 97 2.46 10.39 -12.19
C THR A 97 1.06 10.71 -11.68
N TYR A 98 0.03 10.39 -12.45
CA TYR A 98 -1.36 10.70 -12.14
C TYR A 98 -2.18 9.43 -12.34
N LEU A 99 -2.87 8.97 -11.30
CA LEU A 99 -3.66 7.74 -11.32
C LEU A 99 -5.07 8.00 -10.78
N LEU A 100 -6.04 7.36 -11.40
CA LEU A 100 -7.35 7.08 -10.85
C LEU A 100 -7.36 5.63 -10.35
N LEU A 101 -7.98 5.43 -9.19
CA LEU A 101 -7.91 4.19 -8.44
C LEU A 101 -9.35 3.76 -8.00
N PRO A 102 -10.22 3.35 -8.96
CA PRO A 102 -11.50 2.76 -8.61
C PRO A 102 -11.29 1.48 -7.82
N LYS A 103 -12.07 1.30 -6.75
CA LYS A 103 -11.94 0.18 -5.80
C LYS A 103 -13.29 -0.45 -5.50
N LEU A 104 -13.24 -1.75 -5.24
CA LEU A 104 -14.31 -2.54 -4.65
C LEU A 104 -13.73 -3.22 -3.41
N ASN A 105 -14.20 -2.80 -2.23
CA ASN A 105 -13.70 -3.27 -0.93
C ASN A 105 -14.85 -3.86 -0.12
N SER A 106 -14.89 -5.18 0.03
CA SER A 106 -16.06 -5.92 0.55
C SER A 106 -15.68 -7.26 1.15
N ASP A 107 -16.61 -7.87 1.89
CA ASP A 107 -16.60 -9.30 2.20
C ASP A 107 -17.22 -10.16 1.07
N PHE A 108 -17.76 -9.51 0.02
CA PHE A 108 -18.43 -10.12 -1.15
C PHE A 108 -19.61 -11.05 -0.83
N GLN A 109 -20.20 -10.96 0.36
CA GLN A 109 -21.47 -11.66 0.64
C GLN A 109 -22.65 -11.04 -0.14
N SER A 110 -22.57 -9.73 -0.39
CA SER A 110 -23.38 -9.03 -1.35
C SER A 110 -22.59 -7.85 -1.93
N ILE A 111 -23.12 -7.13 -2.92
CA ILE A 111 -22.47 -5.95 -3.49
C ILE A 111 -23.48 -4.79 -3.47
N GLY A 112 -23.10 -3.68 -2.87
CA GLY A 112 -23.87 -2.46 -2.77
C GLY A 112 -23.04 -1.20 -3.01
N LYS A 113 -23.67 -0.05 -2.90
CA LYS A 113 -23.01 1.25 -3.17
C LYS A 113 -21.79 1.55 -2.28
N HIS A 114 -21.79 1.04 -1.06
CA HIS A 114 -20.73 1.30 -0.07
C HIS A 114 -19.47 0.46 -0.31
N ASP A 115 -19.54 -0.60 -1.13
CA ASP A 115 -18.37 -1.38 -1.53
C ASP A 115 -17.48 -0.61 -2.51
N PHE A 116 -18.08 0.32 -3.28
CA PHE A 116 -17.38 1.12 -4.28
C PHE A 116 -16.76 2.36 -3.65
N GLN A 117 -15.47 2.54 -3.91
CA GLN A 117 -14.69 3.68 -3.47
C GLN A 117 -13.85 4.20 -4.63
N MET A 118 -13.57 5.49 -4.64
CA MET A 118 -12.74 6.13 -5.66
C MET A 118 -11.52 6.78 -5.02
N GLY A 119 -10.35 6.40 -5.52
CA GLY A 119 -9.09 7.03 -5.15
C GLY A 119 -8.48 7.79 -6.31
N ALA A 120 -7.66 8.77 -5.98
CA ALA A 120 -6.82 9.51 -6.91
C ALA A 120 -5.43 9.71 -6.32
N PHE A 121 -4.41 9.69 -7.19
CA PHE A 121 -3.02 9.82 -6.80
C PHE A 121 -2.31 10.76 -7.79
N ALA A 122 -1.58 11.72 -7.27
CA ALA A 122 -0.71 12.59 -8.05
C ALA A 122 0.65 12.69 -7.38
N LEU A 123 1.74 12.45 -8.12
CA LEU A 123 3.10 12.53 -7.63
C LEU A 123 3.98 13.25 -8.65
N LEU A 124 4.61 14.32 -8.22
CA LEU A 124 5.64 15.04 -8.96
C LEU A 124 7.02 14.61 -8.47
N LYS A 125 7.86 14.16 -9.38
CA LYS A 125 9.26 13.81 -9.15
C LYS A 125 10.16 14.85 -9.82
N HIS A 126 11.05 15.45 -9.04
CA HIS A 126 12.10 16.33 -9.51
C HIS A 126 13.46 15.64 -9.46
N GLU A 127 14.10 15.43 -10.60
CA GLU A 127 15.44 14.87 -10.69
C GLU A 127 16.47 15.99 -10.53
N LYS A 128 17.13 16.04 -9.36
CA LYS A 128 18.19 17.04 -9.09
C LYS A 128 19.52 16.64 -9.72
N SER A 129 19.84 15.35 -9.66
CA SER A 129 21.05 14.77 -10.27
C SER A 129 20.86 13.27 -10.47
N PRO A 130 21.73 12.61 -11.25
CA PRO A 130 21.71 11.14 -11.33
C PRO A 130 21.78 10.51 -9.94
N GLY A 131 20.76 9.69 -9.60
CA GLY A 131 20.65 9.04 -8.30
C GLY A 131 20.06 9.91 -7.17
N LEU A 132 19.63 11.16 -7.41
CA LEU A 132 18.96 12.00 -6.42
C LEU A 132 17.69 12.63 -6.97
N ASN A 133 16.54 12.25 -6.41
CA ASN A 133 15.24 12.83 -6.74
C ASN A 133 14.52 13.30 -5.47
N TYR A 134 13.74 14.36 -5.60
CA TYR A 134 12.72 14.77 -4.64
C TYR A 134 11.33 14.44 -5.19
N LYS A 135 10.39 14.19 -4.29
CA LYS A 135 9.03 13.80 -4.64
C LYS A 135 8.03 14.57 -3.79
N PHE A 136 6.97 15.04 -4.42
CA PHE A 136 5.85 15.74 -3.79
C PHE A 136 4.57 15.17 -4.36
N GLY A 137 3.61 14.87 -3.52
CA GLY A 137 2.39 14.27 -4.02
C GLY A 137 1.21 14.38 -3.08
N ILE A 138 0.10 13.87 -3.56
CA ILE A 138 -1.15 13.77 -2.81
C ILE A 138 -1.86 12.47 -3.23
N TYR A 139 -2.38 11.77 -2.25
CA TYR A 139 -3.34 10.70 -2.44
C TYR A 139 -4.64 11.12 -1.79
N ALA A 140 -5.77 10.92 -2.46
CA ALA A 140 -7.10 11.13 -1.92
C ALA A 140 -7.97 9.91 -2.19
N ASN A 141 -8.86 9.59 -1.26
CA ASN A 141 -9.78 8.45 -1.39
C ASN A 141 -11.11 8.74 -0.69
N THR A 142 -12.19 8.19 -1.25
CA THR A 142 -13.50 8.16 -0.60
C THR A 142 -13.61 6.89 0.22
N ASP A 143 -13.15 6.92 1.46
CA ASP A 143 -13.30 5.81 2.39
C ASP A 143 -14.68 5.81 3.08
N LEU A 144 -15.10 4.70 3.69
CA LEU A 144 -16.39 4.60 4.37
C LEU A 144 -16.48 5.53 5.57
N PHE A 145 -15.37 5.88 6.18
CA PHE A 145 -15.31 6.91 7.24
C PHE A 145 -15.32 8.34 6.71
N GLY A 146 -15.27 8.57 5.40
CA GLY A 146 -15.25 9.89 4.80
C GLY A 146 -14.10 10.10 3.82
N VAL A 147 -13.82 11.35 3.48
CA VAL A 147 -12.72 11.70 2.58
C VAL A 147 -11.38 11.55 3.32
N PHE A 148 -10.48 10.79 2.74
CA PHE A 148 -9.13 10.57 3.25
C PHE A 148 -8.10 11.22 2.33
N ILE A 149 -7.28 12.11 2.87
CA ILE A 149 -6.25 12.86 2.13
C ILE A 149 -4.89 12.58 2.73
N VAL A 150 -3.93 12.21 1.90
CA VAL A 150 -2.55 11.94 2.29
C VAL A 150 -1.61 12.82 1.49
N PRO A 151 -1.18 13.97 2.02
CA PRO A 151 -0.06 14.70 1.44
C PRO A 151 1.21 13.86 1.55
N MET A 152 2.02 13.88 0.50
CA MET A 152 3.24 13.06 0.43
C MET A 152 4.45 13.93 0.12
N PHE A 153 5.52 13.61 0.83
CA PHE A 153 6.86 14.14 0.59
C PHE A 153 7.83 12.97 0.55
N GLY A 154 8.78 13.00 -0.37
CA GLY A 154 9.74 11.92 -0.47
C GLY A 154 11.01 12.26 -1.21
N PHE A 155 11.90 11.31 -1.24
CA PHE A 155 13.16 11.38 -1.96
C PHE A 155 13.60 9.99 -2.42
N TYR A 156 14.45 9.96 -3.42
CA TYR A 156 15.17 8.78 -3.86
C TYR A 156 16.66 9.10 -3.90
N ILE A 157 17.45 8.24 -3.27
CA ILE A 157 18.91 8.35 -3.24
C ILE A 157 19.48 7.01 -3.68
N LEU A 158 20.34 7.03 -4.68
CA LEU A 158 21.17 5.90 -5.08
C LEU A 158 22.64 6.34 -5.06
N LYS A 159 23.40 5.81 -4.12
CA LYS A 159 24.82 6.10 -3.98
C LYS A 159 25.59 4.79 -3.78
N ASN A 160 26.42 4.43 -4.76
CA ASN A 160 27.13 3.17 -4.79
C ASN A 160 26.16 1.97 -4.67
N LYS A 161 26.25 1.23 -3.57
CA LYS A 161 25.42 0.06 -3.26
C LYS A 161 24.20 0.38 -2.36
N LEU A 162 24.09 1.61 -1.87
CA LEU A 162 23.01 2.05 -1.00
C LEU A 162 21.90 2.67 -1.85
N GLU A 163 20.68 2.19 -1.65
CA GLU A 163 19.46 2.73 -2.25
C GLU A 163 18.48 3.12 -1.14
N ILE A 164 17.97 4.36 -1.17
CA ILE A 164 16.94 4.86 -0.26
C ILE A 164 15.79 5.38 -1.10
N ASN A 165 14.59 4.92 -0.80
CA ASN A 165 13.36 5.33 -1.48
C ASN A 165 12.29 5.67 -0.45
N ALA A 166 11.97 6.94 -0.31
CA ALA A 166 10.96 7.43 0.61
C ALA A 166 9.78 8.04 -0.14
N ASN A 167 8.57 7.80 0.35
CA ASN A 167 7.33 8.51 0.03
C ASN A 167 6.52 8.57 1.33
N LEU A 168 6.90 9.49 2.19
CA LEU A 168 6.29 9.63 3.51
C LEU A 168 4.91 10.29 3.41
N PRO A 169 3.93 9.86 4.22
CA PRO A 169 4.04 8.87 5.29
C PRO A 169 3.80 7.42 4.83
N LEU A 170 3.67 7.12 3.53
CA LEU A 170 3.23 5.80 3.04
C LEU A 170 4.31 4.72 3.11
N ASN A 171 5.54 5.05 2.74
CA ASN A 171 6.63 4.07 2.76
C ASN A 171 8.02 4.70 2.82
N LEU A 172 8.95 3.91 3.39
CA LEU A 172 10.39 4.15 3.37
C LEU A 172 11.06 2.80 3.15
N ASP A 173 11.96 2.70 2.18
CA ASP A 173 12.79 1.53 1.90
C ASP A 173 14.26 1.96 1.86
N ILE A 174 15.07 1.32 2.67
CA ILE A 174 16.53 1.53 2.73
C ILE A 174 17.16 0.18 2.47
N ASN A 175 17.95 0.05 1.41
CA ASN A 175 18.57 -1.23 1.10
C ASN A 175 20.02 -1.07 0.62
N TYR A 176 20.77 -2.14 0.82
CA TYR A 176 22.16 -2.24 0.43
C TYR A 176 22.39 -3.50 -0.43
N GLN A 177 23.05 -3.31 -1.56
CA GLN A 177 23.42 -4.39 -2.48
C GLN A 177 24.65 -5.13 -1.94
N LEU A 178 24.45 -6.31 -1.35
CA LEU A 178 25.53 -7.14 -0.79
C LEU A 178 26.34 -7.80 -1.91
N THR A 179 25.65 -8.49 -2.83
CA THR A 179 26.23 -9.11 -4.02
C THR A 179 25.36 -8.75 -5.25
N PRO A 180 25.74 -9.05 -6.49
CA PRO A 180 24.92 -8.77 -7.67
C PRO A 180 23.49 -9.36 -7.60
N ASN A 181 23.30 -10.43 -6.81
CA ASN A 181 22.03 -11.12 -6.70
C ASN A 181 21.39 -11.06 -5.29
N LEU A 182 22.04 -10.41 -4.32
CA LEU A 182 21.54 -10.36 -2.93
C LEU A 182 21.50 -8.92 -2.42
N LYS A 183 20.34 -8.50 -1.91
CA LYS A 183 20.14 -7.27 -1.17
C LYS A 183 19.67 -7.56 0.25
N ALA A 184 20.04 -6.70 1.19
CA ALA A 184 19.44 -6.63 2.51
C ALA A 184 18.94 -5.20 2.74
N GLY A 185 17.86 -5.05 3.50
CA GLY A 185 17.29 -3.73 3.74
C GLY A 185 16.34 -3.69 4.92
N ALA A 186 15.91 -2.47 5.22
CA ALA A 186 14.85 -2.17 6.16
C ALA A 186 13.73 -1.43 5.44
N ARG A 187 12.49 -1.73 5.80
CA ARG A 187 11.31 -1.12 5.18
C ARG A 187 10.31 -0.71 6.25
N TYR A 188 9.70 0.43 6.01
CA TYR A 188 8.48 0.88 6.63
C TYR A 188 7.38 0.98 5.58
N SER A 189 6.16 0.59 5.91
CA SER A 189 4.95 0.83 5.12
C SER A 189 3.76 1.13 6.01
N GLY A 190 2.96 2.13 5.62
CA GLY A 190 1.75 2.52 6.33
C GLY A 190 0.65 2.92 5.36
N PHE A 191 -0.55 2.43 5.60
CA PHE A 191 -1.74 2.86 4.84
C PHE A 191 -3.03 2.54 5.60
N THR A 192 -4.12 3.17 5.16
CA THR A 192 -5.47 2.95 5.68
C THR A 192 -6.41 2.62 4.53
N LYS A 193 -7.31 1.66 4.76
CA LYS A 193 -8.38 1.25 3.83
C LYS A 193 -9.64 0.94 4.62
N THR A 194 -10.79 1.01 3.96
CA THR A 194 -12.05 0.56 4.54
C THR A 194 -12.69 -0.53 3.69
N TYR A 195 -13.43 -1.44 4.33
CA TYR A 195 -14.12 -2.57 3.70
C TYR A 195 -15.53 -2.66 4.25
N GLN A 196 -16.52 -2.76 3.35
CA GLN A 196 -17.90 -3.05 3.73
C GLN A 196 -18.02 -4.50 4.22
N LEU A 197 -18.77 -4.71 5.30
CA LEU A 197 -19.22 -6.02 5.74
C LEU A 197 -20.75 -6.11 5.61
N HIS A 198 -21.21 -7.19 4.98
CA HIS A 198 -22.62 -7.48 4.79
C HIS A 198 -23.11 -8.46 5.86
N THR A 199 -22.95 -8.11 7.13
CA THR A 199 -23.44 -8.85 8.29
C THR A 199 -24.89 -8.43 8.60
N LEU A 200 -25.52 -9.10 9.60
CA LEU A 200 -26.88 -8.75 10.04
C LEU A 200 -27.03 -7.28 10.42
N LEU A 201 -26.00 -6.67 11.00
CA LEU A 201 -25.89 -5.24 11.23
C LEU A 201 -24.89 -4.67 10.23
N PRO A 202 -25.29 -3.75 9.33
CA PRO A 202 -24.37 -3.19 8.36
C PRO A 202 -23.21 -2.46 9.04
N THR A 203 -21.98 -2.98 8.84
CA THR A 203 -20.76 -2.45 9.44
C THR A 203 -19.67 -2.29 8.39
N TYR A 204 -18.62 -1.59 8.75
CA TYR A 204 -17.39 -1.56 7.94
C TYR A 204 -16.15 -1.76 8.80
N ILE A 205 -15.10 -2.29 8.18
CA ILE A 205 -13.77 -2.37 8.79
C ILE A 205 -12.94 -1.18 8.32
N GLU A 206 -12.31 -0.50 9.26
CA GLU A 206 -11.16 0.35 9.00
C GLU A 206 -9.90 -0.45 9.29
N LYS A 207 -9.18 -0.84 8.23
CA LYS A 207 -7.85 -1.45 8.32
C LYS A 207 -6.81 -0.34 8.26
N ALA A 208 -6.07 -0.12 9.33
CA ALA A 208 -4.85 0.66 9.31
C ALA A 208 -3.66 -0.22 9.64
N THR A 209 -2.61 -0.09 8.85
CA THR A 209 -1.37 -0.85 8.99
C THR A 209 -0.19 0.09 9.03
N ASN A 210 0.70 -0.12 10.02
CA ASN A 210 2.04 0.44 10.04
C ASN A 210 2.98 -0.71 10.32
N GLU A 211 3.86 -1.01 9.40
CA GLU A 211 4.76 -2.15 9.44
C GLU A 211 6.20 -1.66 9.27
N GLY A 212 7.07 -2.11 10.15
CA GLY A 212 8.50 -1.83 10.06
C GLY A 212 9.33 -3.08 10.33
N GLY A 213 10.40 -3.28 9.57
CA GLY A 213 11.25 -4.45 9.75
C GLY A 213 12.38 -4.52 8.73
N ALA A 214 13.10 -5.63 8.78
CA ALA A 214 14.21 -5.93 7.90
C ALA A 214 13.83 -7.00 6.86
N TYR A 215 14.54 -7.02 5.76
CA TYR A 215 14.33 -8.02 4.72
C TYR A 215 15.63 -8.42 4.03
N ILE A 216 15.62 -9.60 3.44
CA ILE A 216 16.57 -10.06 2.45
C ILE A 216 15.83 -10.26 1.13
N GLN A 217 16.51 -9.99 0.01
CA GLN A 217 15.97 -10.13 -1.33
C GLN A 217 16.99 -10.79 -2.24
N VAL A 218 16.58 -11.89 -2.89
CA VAL A 218 17.38 -12.66 -3.82
C VAL A 218 16.87 -12.43 -5.24
N LYS A 219 17.74 -12.05 -6.15
CA LYS A 219 17.45 -11.87 -7.57
C LYS A 219 17.66 -13.17 -8.33
N LEU A 220 16.64 -13.60 -9.07
CA LEU A 220 16.61 -14.78 -9.92
C LEU A 220 16.19 -14.37 -11.35
N GLY A 221 17.15 -13.87 -12.13
CA GLY A 221 16.85 -13.29 -13.44
C GLY A 221 16.01 -12.02 -13.34
N VAL A 222 14.81 -12.05 -13.93
CA VAL A 222 13.83 -10.94 -13.85
C VAL A 222 12.98 -11.00 -12.57
N SER A 223 12.93 -12.16 -11.92
CA SER A 223 12.19 -12.39 -10.69
C SER A 223 13.06 -12.09 -9.47
N GLN A 224 12.41 -11.73 -8.37
CA GLN A 224 13.05 -11.50 -7.10
C GLN A 224 12.18 -12.10 -5.99
N LEU A 225 12.82 -12.85 -5.10
CA LEU A 225 12.19 -13.35 -3.88
C LEU A 225 12.64 -12.47 -2.71
N GLN A 226 11.68 -12.03 -1.90
CA GLN A 226 11.96 -11.22 -0.72
C GLN A 226 11.32 -11.86 0.50
N PHE A 227 12.08 -11.95 1.59
CA PHE A 227 11.60 -12.38 2.90
C PHE A 227 11.79 -11.23 3.88
N PHE A 228 10.70 -10.81 4.48
CA PHE A 228 10.63 -9.71 5.45
C PHE A 228 10.21 -10.26 6.80
N ALA A 229 10.89 -9.81 7.84
CA ALA A 229 10.53 -10.02 9.24
C ALA A 229 10.50 -8.68 9.95
N GLY A 230 9.43 -8.42 10.68
CA GLY A 230 9.24 -7.13 11.32
C GLY A 230 8.14 -7.14 12.36
N THR A 231 7.71 -5.95 12.72
CA THR A 231 6.60 -5.75 13.63
C THR A 231 5.54 -4.87 12.98
N SER A 232 4.29 -5.15 13.30
CA SER A 232 3.20 -4.22 13.07
C SER A 232 3.00 -3.38 14.33
N PHE A 233 3.07 -2.08 14.18
CA PHE A 233 2.74 -1.12 15.23
C PHE A 233 1.56 -0.26 14.77
N LEU A 234 0.65 0.07 15.68
CA LEU A 234 -0.61 0.77 15.36
C LEU A 234 -1.43 0.05 14.27
N ARG A 235 -1.27 -1.29 14.16
CA ARG A 235 -2.13 -2.08 13.27
C ARG A 235 -3.46 -2.28 13.95
N HIS A 236 -4.53 -1.91 13.27
CA HIS A 236 -5.87 -2.17 13.75
C HIS A 236 -6.82 -2.54 12.62
N PHE A 237 -7.81 -3.34 12.98
CA PHE A 237 -9.00 -3.63 12.19
C PHE A 237 -10.19 -3.21 13.03
N ARG A 238 -10.52 -1.93 13.01
CA ARG A 238 -11.62 -1.37 13.77
C ARG A 238 -12.91 -1.49 12.99
N THR A 239 -13.95 -1.99 13.66
CA THR A 239 -15.29 -2.08 13.08
C THR A 239 -16.17 -0.94 13.56
N TYR A 240 -16.95 -0.38 12.64
CA TYR A 240 -17.87 0.72 12.88
C TYR A 240 -19.21 0.48 12.21
N ALA A 241 -20.26 1.10 12.68
CA ALA A 241 -21.55 1.10 12.00
C ALA A 241 -21.47 1.82 10.65
N ILE A 242 -22.23 1.36 9.64
CA ILE A 242 -22.35 2.08 8.38
C ILE A 242 -23.05 3.44 8.65
N GLY A 243 -22.42 4.50 8.15
CA GLY A 243 -22.88 5.87 8.37
C GLY A 243 -22.06 6.64 9.40
N ASP A 244 -21.36 5.94 10.31
CA ASP A 244 -20.40 6.57 11.21
C ASP A 244 -19.22 7.12 10.41
N LYS A 245 -19.05 8.44 10.40
CA LYS A 245 -18.06 9.14 9.56
C LYS A 245 -17.27 10.16 10.35
N ALA A 246 -16.06 10.42 9.89
CA ALA A 246 -15.32 11.62 10.20
C ALA A 246 -15.57 12.68 9.11
N THR A 247 -15.44 13.95 9.42
CA THR A 247 -15.62 15.03 8.44
C THR A 247 -14.51 15.00 7.39
N LEU A 248 -13.25 14.83 7.85
CA LEU A 248 -12.07 14.75 7.00
C LEU A 248 -10.99 13.94 7.72
N ALA A 249 -10.27 13.10 7.00
CA ALA A 249 -9.23 12.26 7.58
C ALA A 249 -7.86 12.47 6.90
N PHE A 250 -6.82 12.44 7.74
CA PHE A 250 -5.41 12.41 7.39
C PHE A 250 -4.76 11.18 8.05
N PRO A 251 -3.53 10.79 7.69
CA PRO A 251 -2.90 9.56 8.20
C PRO A 251 -2.86 9.42 9.73
N LEU A 252 -2.68 10.53 10.45
CA LEU A 252 -2.54 10.54 11.91
C LEU A 252 -3.68 11.25 12.63
N TYR A 253 -4.61 11.86 11.89
CA TYR A 253 -5.63 12.70 12.48
C TYR A 253 -6.93 12.70 11.69
N LYS A 254 -8.06 12.62 12.39
CA LYS A 254 -9.41 12.68 11.79
C LYS A 254 -10.21 13.80 12.45
N LEU A 255 -10.64 14.75 11.65
CA LEU A 255 -11.50 15.84 12.06
C LEU A 255 -12.96 15.35 12.20
N GLY A 256 -13.66 15.77 13.26
CA GLY A 256 -15.06 15.40 13.49
C GLY A 256 -15.25 13.89 13.61
N ASN A 257 -14.31 13.21 14.31
CA ASN A 257 -14.37 11.78 14.53
C ASN A 257 -15.07 11.46 15.86
N ASP A 258 -16.36 11.24 15.78
CA ASP A 258 -17.23 10.82 16.90
C ASP A 258 -17.69 9.35 16.80
N ARG A 259 -17.04 8.59 15.90
CA ARG A 259 -17.40 7.19 15.62
C ARG A 259 -17.14 6.30 16.84
N THR A 260 -18.06 5.36 17.06
CA THR A 260 -17.95 4.37 18.13
C THR A 260 -17.38 3.05 17.59
N GLN A 261 -16.21 2.64 18.07
CA GLN A 261 -15.62 1.35 17.71
C GLN A 261 -16.40 0.20 18.36
N LEU A 262 -16.71 -0.82 17.56
CA LEU A 262 -17.55 -1.96 17.97
C LEU A 262 -16.73 -3.16 18.46
N ASN A 263 -15.50 -3.33 18.01
CA ASN A 263 -14.63 -4.44 18.39
C ASN A 263 -13.46 -4.01 19.30
N PRO A 264 -12.85 -4.93 20.05
CA PRO A 264 -11.67 -4.62 20.87
C PRO A 264 -10.48 -4.14 20.04
N GLU A 265 -9.60 -3.34 20.65
CA GLU A 265 -8.35 -2.91 20.05
C GLU A 265 -7.37 -4.07 19.82
N PHE A 266 -6.55 -3.91 18.81
CA PHE A 266 -5.51 -4.85 18.41
C PHE A 266 -4.16 -4.39 18.94
N GLY A 267 -3.48 -5.23 19.67
CA GLY A 267 -2.09 -5.00 20.07
C GLY A 267 -1.11 -5.16 18.91
N ASN A 268 0.14 -4.83 19.16
CA ASN A 268 1.22 -5.02 18.21
C ASN A 268 1.54 -6.51 18.01
N GLY A 269 2.12 -6.87 16.87
CA GLY A 269 2.49 -8.26 16.56
C GLY A 269 3.71 -8.37 15.66
N LEU A 270 4.38 -9.51 15.75
CA LEU A 270 5.40 -9.89 14.79
C LEU A 270 4.74 -10.27 13.47
N ILE A 271 5.38 -9.93 12.37
CA ILE A 271 4.95 -10.28 11.02
C ILE A 271 6.08 -10.91 10.23
N LEU A 272 5.72 -11.93 9.47
CA LEU A 272 6.55 -12.51 8.43
C LEU A 272 5.86 -12.28 7.10
N LYS A 273 6.61 -11.81 6.11
CA LYS A 273 6.09 -11.59 4.75
C LYS A 273 7.04 -12.21 3.73
N SER A 274 6.48 -12.95 2.79
CA SER A 274 7.17 -13.41 1.59
C SER A 274 6.63 -12.65 0.38
N SER A 275 7.52 -12.29 -0.55
CA SER A 275 7.15 -11.56 -1.76
C SER A 275 7.84 -12.16 -2.98
N LEU A 276 7.07 -12.35 -4.05
CA LEU A 276 7.59 -12.59 -5.40
C LEU A 276 7.41 -11.29 -6.21
N ILE A 277 8.49 -10.78 -6.77
CA ILE A 277 8.50 -9.53 -7.53
C ILE A 277 9.05 -9.81 -8.93
N ILE A 278 8.30 -9.45 -9.96
CA ILE A 278 8.78 -9.44 -11.35
C ILE A 278 9.09 -8.00 -11.72
N ARG A 279 10.33 -7.76 -12.09
CA ARG A 279 10.90 -6.44 -12.27
C ARG A 279 11.46 -6.25 -13.67
N MET A 280 11.10 -5.16 -14.33
CA MET A 280 11.62 -4.80 -15.63
C MET A 280 12.51 -3.55 -15.54
N PRO A 281 13.60 -3.46 -16.33
CA PRO A 281 14.39 -2.24 -16.41
C PRO A 281 13.60 -1.12 -17.09
N THR A 282 13.74 0.10 -16.59
CA THR A 282 13.23 1.31 -17.24
C THR A 282 14.27 1.82 -18.24
N LYS A 283 14.26 1.31 -19.48
CA LYS A 283 15.07 1.87 -20.57
C LYS A 283 14.31 2.92 -21.36
#